data_f654cf01b226a8e5b32598f41d057be4
#
_entry.id   f654cf01b226a8e5b32598f41d057be4
#
_cell.length_a   1.000
_cell.length_b   1.000
_cell.length_c   1.000
_cell.angle_alpha   90.00
_cell.angle_beta   90.00
_cell.angle_gamma   90.00
#
_symmetry.space_group_name_H-M   'P 1'
#
loop_
_entity.id
_entity.type
_entity.pdbx_description
1 polymer ?
#
loop_
_entity_poly.entity_id
_entity_poly.type
_entity_poly.pdbx_seq_one_letter_code
_entity_poly.pdbx_strand_id
1 'polypeptide(L)'
;DKSCFARGISSQITGSHADYVIADDVEIEGNCETANAREKLLNKVAEFEQIRNVGGRVIFLGTPQIKDSIYNHLKSGYKVTKFPAVMPDKNTFAEIEDVDEWILGLHLEPGEATQPERFPSEVLLERMAKIGPKLFALHYKLDTSLADFEKYPLRLSDLIVIDVHPDTCPEKIVWANSKPMKGIPAFGLSGDLVYEPMWISDNYTDYAQRVMYVDPSGRGEDETAVCVASFANGYIFIHELLGYPGGYEKGVLKKIGRLAHDYNVKQIRVESNFGDAMYCQLLLPVVMEICGHVAVEEYRVKAMKERRCIDALEPVMASHRLVMDRRAVCQEENQKQITRIFDKRGALPKDDRVDVLAATVSHWEDMLSTDVDVLIRRNKESERQAIVKTWLNDDRRMRLFSNQVSGAILGEPQRQKNNKWTTRGRRIL
;
A
#
# COMPACT_ATOMS: atom_id res chain seq x y z
N ASP A 1 -46.45 11.03 32.97
CA ASP A 1 -45.32 10.33 32.33
C ASP A 1 -45.10 10.89 30.93
N LYS A 2 -43.84 11.17 30.58
CA LYS A 2 -43.54 11.65 29.22
C LYS A 2 -43.52 10.42 28.30
N SER A 3 -44.39 10.41 27.29
CA SER A 3 -44.44 9.34 26.27
C SER A 3 -43.29 9.41 25.25
N CYS A 4 -42.58 10.54 25.15
CA CYS A 4 -41.42 10.74 24.29
C CYS A 4 -40.43 11.73 24.93
N PHE A 5 -39.12 11.48 24.82
CA PHE A 5 -38.08 12.40 25.22
C PHE A 5 -36.86 12.33 24.30
N ALA A 6 -36.19 13.45 24.10
CA ALA A 6 -34.96 13.54 23.29
C ALA A 6 -33.73 13.75 24.18
N ARG A 7 -32.64 13.11 23.81
CA ARG A 7 -31.33 13.26 24.48
C ARG A 7 -30.20 13.26 23.44
N GLY A 8 -29.15 14.02 23.74
CA GLY A 8 -27.94 13.96 22.92
C GLY A 8 -27.17 12.66 23.18
N ILE A 9 -26.47 12.15 22.16
CA ILE A 9 -25.70 10.88 22.22
C ILE A 9 -24.63 10.89 23.33
N SER A 10 -24.10 12.04 23.69
CA SER A 10 -23.12 12.21 24.76
C SER A 10 -23.74 12.20 26.16
N SER A 11 -25.07 12.30 26.28
CA SER A 11 -25.75 12.31 27.59
C SER A 11 -25.86 10.89 28.15
N GLN A 12 -26.05 10.79 29.47
CA GLN A 12 -26.32 9.51 30.12
C GLN A 12 -27.74 9.05 29.77
N ILE A 13 -27.84 7.88 29.13
CA ILE A 13 -29.11 7.26 28.73
C ILE A 13 -29.47 6.04 29.56
N THR A 14 -28.51 5.49 30.31
CA THR A 14 -28.69 4.35 31.21
C THR A 14 -29.78 4.62 32.28
N GLY A 15 -30.57 3.60 32.58
CA GLY A 15 -31.70 3.70 33.54
C GLY A 15 -33.01 4.17 32.88
N SER A 16 -33.01 4.44 31.56
CA SER A 16 -34.24 4.66 30.80
C SER A 16 -34.72 3.36 30.18
N HIS A 17 -36.02 3.23 29.92
CA HIS A 17 -36.61 2.11 29.16
C HIS A 17 -37.56 2.66 28.11
N ALA A 18 -37.52 2.07 26.91
CA ALA A 18 -38.33 2.51 25.78
C ALA A 18 -38.73 1.36 24.88
N ASP A 19 -39.95 1.45 24.31
CA ASP A 19 -40.41 0.51 23.28
C ASP A 19 -39.79 0.82 21.91
N TYR A 20 -39.48 2.11 21.68
CA TYR A 20 -38.81 2.59 20.48
C TYR A 20 -37.63 3.48 20.87
N VAL A 21 -36.46 3.14 20.36
CA VAL A 21 -35.27 4.00 20.43
C VAL A 21 -34.97 4.47 19.02
N ILE A 22 -35.07 5.76 18.77
CA ILE A 22 -34.76 6.35 17.46
C ILE A 22 -33.43 7.10 17.62
N ALA A 23 -32.40 6.61 16.92
CA ALA A 23 -31.07 7.18 16.86
C ALA A 23 -30.95 8.01 15.58
N ASP A 24 -31.15 9.32 15.69
CA ASP A 24 -31.20 10.25 14.57
C ASP A 24 -29.91 11.03 14.50
N ASP A 25 -29.21 10.94 13.34
CA ASP A 25 -27.92 11.58 13.04
C ASP A 25 -26.89 11.45 14.18
N VAL A 26 -26.74 10.24 14.73
CA VAL A 26 -25.79 9.98 15.84
C VAL A 26 -24.34 10.05 15.38
N GLU A 27 -24.06 9.80 14.10
CA GLU A 27 -22.74 9.98 13.48
C GLU A 27 -22.63 11.37 12.88
N ILE A 28 -21.60 12.10 13.30
CA ILE A 28 -21.20 13.39 12.73
C ILE A 28 -19.70 13.36 12.47
N GLU A 29 -19.18 14.21 11.60
CA GLU A 29 -17.76 14.27 11.27
C GLU A 29 -16.86 14.28 12.51
N GLY A 30 -17.19 15.08 13.52
CA GLY A 30 -16.39 15.22 14.75
C GLY A 30 -16.30 13.98 15.63
N ASN A 31 -17.22 13.00 15.51
CA ASN A 31 -17.24 11.80 16.34
C ASN A 31 -16.99 10.49 15.57
N CYS A 32 -16.71 10.57 14.27
CA CYS A 32 -16.41 9.38 13.44
C CYS A 32 -15.04 9.43 12.74
N GLU A 33 -14.34 10.55 12.79
CA GLU A 33 -13.15 10.80 11.97
C GLU A 33 -11.99 9.87 12.31
N THR A 34 -11.72 9.59 13.58
CA THR A 34 -10.66 8.67 14.02
C THR A 34 -11.21 7.31 14.46
N ALA A 35 -10.36 6.26 14.43
CA ALA A 35 -10.74 4.93 14.90
C ALA A 35 -11.23 4.96 16.36
N ASN A 36 -10.51 5.65 17.25
CA ASN A 36 -10.90 5.80 18.65
C ASN A 36 -12.24 6.53 18.83
N ALA A 37 -12.50 7.55 18.00
CA ALA A 37 -13.79 8.25 18.04
C ALA A 37 -14.95 7.33 17.62
N ARG A 38 -14.74 6.53 16.56
CA ARG A 38 -15.71 5.52 16.10
C ARG A 38 -15.97 4.43 17.13
N GLU A 39 -14.92 3.89 17.76
CA GLU A 39 -15.06 2.90 18.83
C GLU A 39 -15.88 3.45 20.01
N LYS A 40 -15.59 4.67 20.46
CA LYS A 40 -16.38 5.34 21.50
C LYS A 40 -17.85 5.52 21.10
N LEU A 41 -18.10 5.88 19.85
CA LEU A 41 -19.46 6.00 19.33
C LEU A 41 -20.17 4.65 19.27
N LEU A 42 -19.50 3.59 18.78
CA LEU A 42 -20.05 2.22 18.76
C LEU A 42 -20.40 1.73 20.17
N ASN A 43 -19.54 1.98 21.15
CA ASN A 43 -19.82 1.65 22.55
C ASN A 43 -21.05 2.38 23.09
N LYS A 44 -21.24 3.65 22.69
CA LYS A 44 -22.42 4.44 23.07
C LYS A 44 -23.71 3.92 22.41
N VAL A 45 -23.70 3.60 21.13
CA VAL A 45 -24.90 3.07 20.46
C VAL A 45 -25.24 1.65 20.90
N ALA A 46 -24.28 0.87 21.39
CA ALA A 46 -24.53 -0.44 21.99
C ALA A 46 -25.40 -0.36 23.26
N GLU A 47 -25.39 0.79 23.99
CA GLU A 47 -26.26 1.02 25.14
C GLU A 47 -27.75 1.05 24.75
N PHE A 48 -28.11 1.32 23.48
CA PHE A 48 -29.50 1.39 23.01
C PHE A 48 -30.22 0.05 23.15
N GLU A 49 -29.52 -1.07 22.94
CA GLU A 49 -30.10 -2.41 23.15
C GLU A 49 -30.41 -2.69 24.63
N GLN A 50 -29.70 -2.05 25.57
CA GLN A 50 -29.90 -2.23 27.00
C GLN A 50 -31.12 -1.45 27.52
N ILE A 51 -31.48 -0.34 26.88
CA ILE A 51 -32.64 0.46 27.25
C ILE A 51 -33.92 0.08 26.51
N ARG A 52 -33.80 -0.76 25.50
CA ARG A 52 -34.92 -1.29 24.71
C ARG A 52 -35.73 -2.31 25.52
N ASN A 53 -37.03 -2.12 25.64
CA ASN A 53 -37.95 -3.09 26.22
C ASN A 53 -38.02 -4.37 25.39
N VAL A 54 -38.43 -5.47 26.04
CA VAL A 54 -38.68 -6.73 25.31
C VAL A 54 -39.78 -6.52 24.27
N GLY A 55 -39.46 -6.87 22.99
CA GLY A 55 -40.34 -6.63 21.85
C GLY A 55 -40.29 -5.22 21.26
N GLY A 56 -39.51 -4.32 21.87
CA GLY A 56 -39.25 -2.98 21.34
C GLY A 56 -38.32 -2.99 20.13
N ARG A 57 -38.06 -1.80 19.55
CA ARG A 57 -37.21 -1.63 18.35
C ARG A 57 -36.20 -0.51 18.53
N VAL A 58 -35.02 -0.72 17.96
CA VAL A 58 -34.01 0.35 17.75
C VAL A 58 -34.01 0.69 16.28
N ILE A 59 -34.10 1.96 15.94
CA ILE A 59 -34.13 2.49 14.57
C ILE A 59 -32.99 3.50 14.45
N PHE A 60 -32.06 3.28 13.54
CA PHE A 60 -31.00 4.22 13.20
C PHE A 60 -31.41 4.98 11.93
N LEU A 61 -31.33 6.30 12.00
CA LEU A 61 -31.49 7.21 10.88
C LEU A 61 -30.22 8.05 10.77
N GLY A 62 -29.72 8.29 9.58
CA GLY A 62 -28.56 9.15 9.41
C GLY A 62 -27.88 9.00 8.07
N THR A 63 -26.87 9.84 7.86
CA THR A 63 -26.05 9.86 6.66
C THR A 63 -24.63 9.37 7.02
N PRO A 64 -24.07 8.39 6.32
CA PRO A 64 -22.70 7.96 6.54
C PRO A 64 -21.74 9.11 6.21
N GLN A 65 -20.82 9.43 7.13
CA GLN A 65 -19.88 10.53 6.93
C GLN A 65 -18.58 10.08 6.27
N ILE A 66 -18.21 8.80 6.42
CA ILE A 66 -16.99 8.17 5.92
C ILE A 66 -17.29 6.72 5.53
N LYS A 67 -16.38 6.07 4.79
CA LYS A 67 -16.51 4.65 4.42
C LYS A 67 -16.63 3.73 5.64
N ASP A 68 -15.85 4.00 6.69
CA ASP A 68 -15.90 3.26 7.97
C ASP A 68 -16.98 3.80 8.93
N SER A 69 -18.09 4.26 8.39
CA SER A 69 -19.25 4.72 9.15
C SER A 69 -19.76 3.64 10.11
N ILE A 70 -20.26 4.05 11.29
CA ILE A 70 -20.91 3.12 12.24
C ILE A 70 -22.09 2.38 11.59
N TYR A 71 -22.79 3.00 10.65
CA TYR A 71 -23.92 2.37 9.95
C TYR A 71 -23.48 1.14 9.17
N ASN A 72 -22.24 1.09 8.67
CA ASN A 72 -21.68 -0.11 8.04
C ASN A 72 -21.34 -1.21 9.05
N HIS A 73 -20.92 -0.84 10.27
CA HIS A 73 -20.65 -1.80 11.35
C HIS A 73 -21.95 -2.40 11.93
N LEU A 74 -23.04 -1.65 11.92
CA LEU A 74 -24.35 -2.11 12.40
C LEU A 74 -25.02 -3.15 11.47
N LYS A 75 -24.53 -3.34 10.23
CA LYS A 75 -25.07 -4.33 9.26
C LYS A 75 -25.10 -5.75 9.82
N SER A 76 -24.22 -6.12 10.72
CA SER A 76 -24.17 -7.46 11.33
C SER A 76 -25.39 -7.76 12.22
N GLY A 77 -26.06 -6.73 12.75
CA GLY A 77 -27.21 -6.87 13.67
C GLY A 77 -28.50 -6.18 13.19
N TYR A 78 -28.41 -5.32 12.18
CA TYR A 78 -29.52 -4.52 11.69
C TYR A 78 -29.70 -4.66 10.18
N LYS A 79 -30.94 -4.62 9.70
CA LYS A 79 -31.22 -4.43 8.29
C LYS A 79 -30.91 -2.99 7.91
N VAL A 80 -29.95 -2.80 7.01
CA VAL A 80 -29.61 -1.49 6.44
C VAL A 80 -30.39 -1.28 5.15
N THR A 81 -30.90 -0.06 4.94
CA THR A 81 -31.56 0.34 3.71
C THR A 81 -31.21 1.79 3.39
N LYS A 82 -30.74 2.06 2.17
CA LYS A 82 -30.38 3.41 1.69
C LYS A 82 -31.47 3.98 0.79
N PHE A 83 -31.74 5.25 0.99
CA PHE A 83 -32.70 6.04 0.18
C PHE A 83 -32.00 7.26 -0.44
N PRO A 84 -31.14 7.09 -1.45
CA PRO A 84 -30.50 8.23 -2.13
C PRO A 84 -31.54 9.10 -2.83
N ALA A 85 -31.35 10.42 -2.81
CA ALA A 85 -32.21 11.36 -3.49
C ALA A 85 -31.96 11.44 -5.00
N VAL A 86 -30.86 10.84 -5.46
CA VAL A 86 -30.43 10.79 -6.86
C VAL A 86 -30.28 9.32 -7.26
N MET A 87 -30.80 8.96 -8.43
CA MET A 87 -30.73 7.59 -8.94
C MET A 87 -29.27 7.13 -9.08
N PRO A 88 -28.89 6.01 -8.42
CA PRO A 88 -27.52 5.48 -8.54
C PRO A 88 -27.28 4.81 -9.89
N ASP A 89 -26.00 4.67 -10.29
CA ASP A 89 -25.64 3.84 -11.43
C ASP A 89 -25.79 2.36 -11.07
N LYS A 90 -26.78 1.70 -11.69
CA LYS A 90 -27.09 0.28 -11.48
C LYS A 90 -25.95 -0.67 -11.89
N ASN A 91 -24.98 -0.20 -12.67
CA ASN A 91 -23.81 -0.98 -13.07
C ASN A 91 -22.68 -0.91 -12.03
N THR A 92 -22.76 -0.01 -11.07
CA THR A 92 -21.76 0.21 -10.03
C THR A 92 -22.21 -0.42 -8.71
N PHE A 93 -21.70 -1.60 -8.38
CA PHE A 93 -22.10 -2.33 -7.16
C PHE A 93 -22.04 -1.47 -5.89
N ALA A 94 -20.99 -0.67 -5.74
CA ALA A 94 -20.84 0.20 -4.57
C ALA A 94 -21.94 1.25 -4.42
N GLU A 95 -22.53 1.71 -5.52
CA GLU A 95 -23.65 2.67 -5.51
C GLU A 95 -24.97 2.01 -5.18
N ILE A 96 -25.19 0.73 -5.55
CA ILE A 96 -26.45 0.00 -5.34
C ILE A 96 -26.49 -0.80 -4.04
N GLU A 97 -25.34 -0.98 -3.38
CA GLU A 97 -25.27 -1.74 -2.12
C GLU A 97 -26.19 -1.14 -1.06
N ASP A 98 -27.10 -1.97 -0.53
CA ASP A 98 -28.13 -1.62 0.45
C ASP A 98 -29.17 -0.57 -0.02
N VAL A 99 -29.23 -0.21 -1.28
CA VAL A 99 -30.28 0.66 -1.81
C VAL A 99 -31.62 -0.10 -1.82
N ASP A 100 -32.67 0.61 -1.41
CA ASP A 100 -34.01 0.02 -1.35
C ASP A 100 -34.47 -0.47 -2.74
N GLU A 101 -35.08 -1.67 -2.76
CA GLU A 101 -35.54 -2.31 -4.01
C GLU A 101 -36.57 -1.44 -4.76
N TRP A 102 -37.39 -0.66 -4.03
CA TRP A 102 -38.32 0.28 -4.64
C TRP A 102 -37.58 1.35 -5.47
N ILE A 103 -36.47 1.91 -4.97
CA ILE A 103 -35.65 2.86 -5.74
C ILE A 103 -35.03 2.18 -6.95
N LEU A 104 -34.43 1.01 -6.77
CA LEU A 104 -33.81 0.27 -7.87
C LEU A 104 -34.85 -0.16 -8.95
N GLY A 105 -36.10 -0.31 -8.55
CA GLY A 105 -37.23 -0.58 -9.45
C GLY A 105 -37.72 0.62 -10.25
N LEU A 106 -37.32 1.84 -9.95
CA LEU A 106 -37.67 3.01 -10.73
C LEU A 106 -37.02 2.95 -12.13
N HIS A 107 -37.78 3.33 -13.15
CA HIS A 107 -37.28 3.44 -14.53
C HIS A 107 -36.66 4.82 -14.77
N LEU A 108 -35.61 5.13 -14.02
CA LEU A 108 -34.88 6.41 -14.06
C LEU A 108 -33.47 6.15 -14.53
N GLU A 109 -32.89 7.16 -15.20
CA GLU A 109 -31.48 7.17 -15.57
C GLU A 109 -30.60 7.58 -14.38
N PRO A 110 -29.33 7.14 -14.33
CA PRO A 110 -28.40 7.57 -13.29
C PRO A 110 -28.31 9.10 -13.21
N GLY A 111 -28.45 9.63 -12.00
CA GLY A 111 -28.42 11.08 -11.76
C GLY A 111 -29.79 11.77 -11.70
N GLU A 112 -30.87 11.10 -12.10
CA GLU A 112 -32.22 11.65 -11.99
C GLU A 112 -32.73 11.63 -10.52
N ALA A 113 -33.65 12.53 -10.19
CA ALA A 113 -34.26 12.61 -8.88
C ALA A 113 -35.13 11.39 -8.57
N THR A 114 -34.87 10.68 -7.47
CA THR A 114 -35.65 9.51 -7.05
C THR A 114 -37.02 9.88 -6.46
N GLN A 115 -37.14 11.08 -5.92
CA GLN A 115 -38.36 11.63 -5.34
C GLN A 115 -38.57 13.08 -5.82
N PRO A 116 -38.98 13.30 -7.08
CA PRO A 116 -39.04 14.64 -7.66
C PRO A 116 -40.11 15.55 -6.99
N GLU A 117 -41.10 14.98 -6.30
CA GLU A 117 -42.06 15.75 -5.51
C GLU A 117 -41.41 16.43 -4.29
N ARG A 118 -40.40 15.76 -3.70
CA ARG A 118 -39.65 16.26 -2.55
C ARG A 118 -38.41 17.04 -2.97
N PHE A 119 -37.70 16.53 -3.96
CA PHE A 119 -36.46 17.07 -4.47
C PHE A 119 -36.51 17.16 -6.00
N PRO A 120 -37.15 18.19 -6.59
CA PRO A 120 -37.10 18.43 -8.02
C PRO A 120 -35.65 18.53 -8.53
N SER A 121 -35.40 18.14 -9.76
CA SER A 121 -34.06 18.14 -10.36
C SER A 121 -33.38 19.51 -10.30
N GLU A 122 -34.16 20.59 -10.50
CA GLU A 122 -33.67 21.97 -10.42
C GLU A 122 -33.16 22.33 -9.00
N VAL A 123 -33.88 21.86 -7.99
CA VAL A 123 -33.50 22.05 -6.57
C VAL A 123 -32.24 21.26 -6.23
N LEU A 124 -32.10 20.05 -6.76
CA LEU A 124 -30.89 19.24 -6.56
C LEU A 124 -29.69 19.88 -7.25
N LEU A 125 -29.83 20.42 -8.45
CA LEU A 125 -28.77 21.15 -9.17
C LEU A 125 -28.38 22.42 -8.41
N GLU A 126 -29.37 23.21 -7.93
CA GLU A 126 -29.10 24.39 -7.12
C GLU A 126 -28.34 24.04 -5.84
N ARG A 127 -28.74 22.97 -5.14
CA ARG A 127 -28.05 22.52 -3.92
C ARG A 127 -26.64 22.06 -4.22
N MET A 128 -26.43 21.28 -5.29
CA MET A 128 -25.10 20.85 -5.72
C MET A 128 -24.19 22.06 -6.00
N ALA A 129 -24.72 23.11 -6.68
CA ALA A 129 -23.95 24.31 -6.94
C ALA A 129 -23.60 25.09 -5.66
N LYS A 130 -24.48 25.08 -4.64
CA LYS A 130 -24.26 25.80 -3.37
C LYS A 130 -23.30 25.07 -2.41
N ILE A 131 -23.46 23.77 -2.25
CA ILE A 131 -22.69 22.99 -1.24
C ILE A 131 -21.48 22.28 -1.84
N GLY A 132 -21.35 22.26 -3.16
CA GLY A 132 -20.28 21.58 -3.89
C GLY A 132 -20.53 20.09 -4.09
N PRO A 133 -19.80 19.47 -5.04
CA PRO A 133 -20.03 18.09 -5.45
C PRO A 133 -19.76 17.08 -4.33
N LYS A 134 -18.79 17.32 -3.45
CA LYS A 134 -18.43 16.46 -2.32
C LYS A 134 -19.57 16.30 -1.33
N LEU A 135 -20.05 17.41 -0.77
CA LEU A 135 -21.15 17.40 0.20
C LEU A 135 -22.46 16.95 -0.45
N PHE A 136 -22.64 17.25 -1.74
CA PHE A 136 -23.79 16.75 -2.48
C PHE A 136 -23.76 15.22 -2.64
N ALA A 137 -22.61 14.64 -2.99
CA ALA A 137 -22.45 13.19 -3.06
C ALA A 137 -22.74 12.55 -1.69
N LEU A 138 -22.20 13.10 -0.61
CA LEU A 138 -22.39 12.59 0.73
C LEU A 138 -23.87 12.62 1.16
N HIS A 139 -24.55 13.77 1.03
CA HIS A 139 -25.89 13.97 1.58
C HIS A 139 -27.03 13.51 0.68
N TYR A 140 -26.85 13.56 -0.66
CA TYR A 140 -27.93 13.27 -1.61
C TYR A 140 -27.74 11.97 -2.38
N LYS A 141 -26.48 11.51 -2.55
CA LYS A 141 -26.19 10.19 -3.15
C LYS A 141 -25.87 9.13 -2.09
N LEU A 142 -25.62 9.52 -0.85
CA LEU A 142 -25.11 8.67 0.24
C LEU A 142 -23.77 8.01 -0.11
N ASP A 143 -22.94 8.73 -0.89
CA ASP A 143 -21.67 8.30 -1.42
C ASP A 143 -20.53 9.04 -0.71
N THR A 144 -19.70 8.30 0.01
CA THR A 144 -18.55 8.83 0.75
C THR A 144 -17.28 8.96 -0.09
N SER A 145 -17.28 8.47 -1.33
CA SER A 145 -16.07 8.31 -2.15
C SER A 145 -15.30 9.61 -2.35
N LEU A 146 -15.98 10.72 -2.67
CA LEU A 146 -15.33 12.03 -2.86
C LEU A 146 -14.77 12.60 -1.55
N ALA A 147 -15.47 12.40 -0.43
CA ALA A 147 -14.99 12.80 0.89
C ALA A 147 -13.75 12.02 1.29
N ASP A 148 -13.78 10.71 1.08
CA ASP A 148 -12.66 9.82 1.33
C ASP A 148 -11.48 10.13 0.39
N PHE A 149 -11.77 10.49 -0.87
CA PHE A 149 -10.73 10.81 -1.86
C PHE A 149 -9.91 12.06 -1.48
N GLU A 150 -10.52 13.07 -0.88
CA GLU A 150 -9.80 14.26 -0.39
C GLU A 150 -9.06 14.01 0.93
N LYS A 151 -9.65 13.16 1.78
CA LYS A 151 -9.13 12.91 3.12
C LYS A 151 -7.90 12.01 3.13
N TYR A 152 -7.92 10.96 2.29
CA TYR A 152 -6.90 9.92 2.28
C TYR A 152 -5.95 10.11 1.09
N PRO A 153 -4.67 10.46 1.33
CA PRO A 153 -3.74 10.82 0.24
C PRO A 153 -3.21 9.61 -0.53
N LEU A 154 -3.14 8.42 0.07
CA LEU A 154 -2.55 7.25 -0.56
C LEU A 154 -3.59 6.42 -1.32
N ARG A 155 -3.26 5.98 -2.54
CA ARG A 155 -4.16 5.26 -3.45
C ARG A 155 -3.57 3.92 -3.88
N LEU A 156 -4.41 2.89 -3.97
CA LEU A 156 -4.02 1.63 -4.60
C LEU A 156 -3.72 1.81 -6.09
N SER A 157 -4.43 2.72 -6.74
CA SER A 157 -4.21 3.07 -8.15
C SER A 157 -2.81 3.61 -8.44
N ASP A 158 -2.10 4.12 -7.45
CA ASP A 158 -0.76 4.66 -7.61
C ASP A 158 0.33 3.58 -7.48
N LEU A 159 -0.04 2.40 -6.96
CA LEU A 159 0.88 1.26 -6.86
C LEU A 159 1.09 0.59 -8.21
N ILE A 160 2.32 0.15 -8.45
CA ILE A 160 2.60 -0.86 -9.48
C ILE A 160 2.49 -2.23 -8.81
N VAL A 161 1.66 -3.10 -9.35
CA VAL A 161 1.49 -4.46 -8.83
C VAL A 161 1.87 -5.48 -9.88
N ILE A 162 2.79 -6.36 -9.51
CA ILE A 162 3.27 -7.48 -10.33
C ILE A 162 3.54 -8.71 -9.45
N ASP A 163 3.81 -9.84 -10.06
CA ASP A 163 4.43 -10.97 -9.36
C ASP A 163 5.93 -10.69 -9.25
N VAL A 164 6.39 -10.25 -8.07
CA VAL A 164 7.78 -9.82 -7.83
C VAL A 164 8.69 -11.03 -7.72
N HIS A 165 9.64 -11.16 -8.66
CA HIS A 165 10.63 -12.25 -8.60
C HIS A 165 11.60 -12.02 -7.42
N PRO A 166 12.01 -13.08 -6.67
CA PRO A 166 12.84 -12.90 -5.48
C PRO A 166 14.25 -12.37 -5.78
N ASP A 167 14.84 -12.67 -6.93
CA ASP A 167 16.25 -12.37 -7.21
C ASP A 167 16.46 -11.28 -8.24
N THR A 168 15.54 -11.08 -9.16
CA THR A 168 15.67 -10.15 -10.29
C THR A 168 14.41 -9.31 -10.47
N CYS A 169 14.57 -8.18 -11.14
CA CYS A 169 13.45 -7.30 -11.50
C CYS A 169 13.52 -6.86 -12.96
N PRO A 170 12.42 -6.47 -13.57
CA PRO A 170 12.43 -5.86 -14.89
C PRO A 170 13.22 -4.54 -14.87
N GLU A 171 13.99 -4.29 -15.93
CA GLU A 171 14.78 -3.04 -16.04
C GLU A 171 13.90 -1.79 -16.01
N LYS A 172 12.71 -1.86 -16.62
CA LYS A 172 11.77 -0.74 -16.70
C LYS A 172 10.34 -1.23 -16.67
N ILE A 173 9.48 -0.47 -15.99
CA ILE A 173 8.04 -0.68 -15.93
C ILE A 173 7.37 0.62 -16.36
N VAL A 174 6.35 0.54 -17.21
CA VAL A 174 5.52 1.68 -17.60
C VAL A 174 4.14 1.48 -17.00
N TRP A 175 3.75 2.42 -16.15
CA TRP A 175 2.43 2.44 -15.56
C TRP A 175 1.44 3.21 -16.41
N ALA A 176 0.19 2.78 -16.44
CA ALA A 176 -0.95 3.55 -16.94
C ALA A 176 -2.24 3.05 -16.29
N ASN A 177 -3.13 3.98 -15.99
CA ASN A 177 -4.47 3.71 -15.47
C ASN A 177 -5.40 3.26 -16.63
N SER A 178 -5.14 2.10 -17.22
CA SER A 178 -5.88 1.65 -18.40
C SER A 178 -6.73 0.40 -18.16
N LYS A 179 -6.22 -0.57 -17.39
CA LYS A 179 -6.89 -1.86 -17.21
C LYS A 179 -6.83 -2.31 -15.76
N PRO A 180 -7.98 -2.41 -15.06
CA PRO A 180 -8.03 -2.94 -13.72
C PRO A 180 -7.49 -4.37 -13.66
N MET A 181 -6.64 -4.64 -12.67
CA MET A 181 -6.06 -5.95 -12.45
C MET A 181 -7.09 -6.92 -11.90
N LYS A 182 -7.28 -8.06 -12.58
CA LYS A 182 -8.22 -9.10 -12.16
C LYS A 182 -7.66 -9.91 -10.99
N GLY A 183 -8.57 -10.36 -10.11
CA GLY A 183 -8.24 -11.27 -9.01
C GLY A 183 -7.61 -10.62 -7.78
N ILE A 184 -7.54 -9.29 -7.72
CA ILE A 184 -7.20 -8.55 -6.51
C ILE A 184 -8.50 -8.06 -5.87
N PRO A 185 -8.84 -8.49 -4.65
CA PRO A 185 -10.00 -7.98 -3.95
C PRO A 185 -9.80 -6.51 -3.56
N ALA A 186 -10.85 -5.70 -3.63
CA ALA A 186 -10.80 -4.27 -3.30
C ALA A 186 -11.24 -4.06 -1.84
N PHE A 187 -10.29 -3.95 -0.93
CA PHE A 187 -10.50 -3.62 0.49
C PHE A 187 -10.18 -2.14 0.80
N GLY A 188 -9.60 -1.43 -0.15
CA GLY A 188 -9.23 -0.02 -0.05
C GLY A 188 -10.42 0.93 -0.07
N LEU A 189 -10.23 2.14 -0.56
CA LEU A 189 -11.28 3.14 -0.72
C LEU A 189 -12.24 2.74 -1.84
N SER A 190 -13.46 3.29 -1.81
CA SER A 190 -14.45 3.01 -2.86
C SER A 190 -13.96 3.55 -4.21
N GLY A 191 -13.99 2.69 -5.24
CA GLY A 191 -13.53 3.07 -6.58
C GLY A 191 -12.01 3.10 -6.77
N ASP A 192 -11.23 2.89 -5.71
CA ASP A 192 -9.76 2.80 -5.79
C ASP A 192 -9.35 1.38 -6.15
N LEU A 193 -8.88 1.19 -7.37
CA LEU A 193 -8.54 -0.11 -7.94
C LEU A 193 -7.05 -0.19 -8.26
N VAL A 194 -6.53 -1.41 -8.23
CA VAL A 194 -5.19 -1.71 -8.74
C VAL A 194 -5.26 -1.91 -10.26
N TYR A 195 -4.27 -1.38 -10.98
CA TYR A 195 -4.20 -1.47 -12.43
C TYR A 195 -3.02 -2.32 -12.89
N GLU A 196 -3.20 -3.02 -14.02
CA GLU A 196 -2.10 -3.73 -14.68
C GLU A 196 -1.10 -2.71 -15.24
N PRO A 197 0.23 -2.93 -15.09
CA PRO A 197 1.22 -2.13 -15.81
C PRO A 197 0.94 -2.15 -17.32
N MET A 198 1.10 -1.00 -17.97
CA MET A 198 0.93 -0.90 -19.43
C MET A 198 1.98 -1.73 -20.17
N TRP A 199 3.19 -1.76 -19.64
CA TRP A 199 4.30 -2.50 -20.22
C TRP A 199 5.35 -2.81 -19.18
N ILE A 200 5.97 -3.98 -19.30
CA ILE A 200 7.07 -4.46 -18.47
C ILE A 200 8.20 -4.89 -19.41
N SER A 201 9.44 -4.51 -19.12
CA SER A 201 10.62 -4.90 -19.90
C SER A 201 10.84 -6.41 -19.86
N ASP A 202 11.20 -7.00 -21.00
CA ASP A 202 11.65 -8.39 -21.10
C ASP A 202 13.06 -8.60 -20.55
N ASN A 203 13.84 -7.51 -20.39
CA ASN A 203 15.16 -7.53 -19.77
C ASN A 203 15.02 -7.41 -18.26
N TYR A 204 15.73 -8.27 -17.55
CA TYR A 204 15.78 -8.33 -16.09
C TYR A 204 17.20 -8.02 -15.60
N THR A 205 17.27 -7.43 -14.41
CA THR A 205 18.52 -7.11 -13.70
C THR A 205 18.45 -7.56 -12.26
N ASP A 206 19.60 -7.78 -11.64
CA ASP A 206 19.68 -8.09 -10.21
C ASP A 206 19.30 -6.88 -9.38
N TYR A 207 18.81 -7.12 -8.16
CA TYR A 207 18.56 -6.04 -7.20
C TYR A 207 19.89 -5.45 -6.72
N ALA A 208 19.98 -4.12 -6.73
CA ALA A 208 21.16 -3.41 -6.24
C ALA A 208 21.29 -3.51 -4.70
N GLN A 209 20.17 -3.48 -4.00
CA GLN A 209 20.12 -3.54 -2.54
C GLN A 209 18.88 -4.29 -2.09
N ARG A 210 18.96 -4.90 -0.89
CA ARG A 210 17.84 -5.59 -0.23
C ARG A 210 17.92 -5.38 1.27
N VAL A 211 16.78 -5.07 1.87
CA VAL A 211 16.65 -4.81 3.31
C VAL A 211 15.37 -5.43 3.85
N MET A 212 15.38 -5.79 5.11
CA MET A 212 14.19 -6.13 5.88
C MET A 212 14.03 -5.13 7.02
N TYR A 213 12.83 -4.59 7.16
CA TYR A 213 12.45 -3.77 8.31
C TYR A 213 11.48 -4.55 9.19
N VAL A 214 11.62 -4.38 10.49
CA VAL A 214 10.81 -5.02 11.52
C VAL A 214 10.35 -3.96 12.51
N ASP A 215 9.05 -3.83 12.69
CA ASP A 215 8.42 -3.08 13.78
C ASP A 215 7.92 -4.07 14.82
N PRO A 216 8.60 -4.26 15.95
CA PRO A 216 8.26 -5.27 16.93
C PRO A 216 7.09 -4.82 17.80
N SER A 217 6.07 -5.67 17.91
CA SER A 217 5.03 -5.49 18.92
C SER A 217 5.47 -5.97 20.30
N GLY A 218 4.83 -5.42 21.34
CA GLY A 218 4.96 -5.89 22.71
C GLY A 218 4.11 -7.14 22.99
N ARG A 219 3.74 -7.31 24.26
CA ARG A 219 2.72 -8.29 24.67
C ARG A 219 1.36 -7.62 24.55
N GLY A 220 0.57 -8.02 23.57
CA GLY A 220 -0.75 -7.44 23.34
C GLY A 220 -1.38 -7.99 22.07
N GLU A 221 -2.40 -7.29 21.59
CA GLU A 221 -3.11 -7.61 20.34
C GLU A 221 -2.42 -7.04 19.09
N ASP A 222 -1.34 -6.25 19.26
CA ASP A 222 -0.58 -5.66 18.17
C ASP A 222 0.25 -6.72 17.44
N GLU A 223 0.52 -6.47 16.16
CA GLU A 223 1.30 -7.35 15.30
C GLU A 223 2.77 -6.89 15.27
N THR A 224 3.72 -7.84 15.26
CA THR A 224 5.07 -7.55 14.77
C THR A 224 5.02 -7.44 13.26
N ALA A 225 5.17 -6.24 12.73
CA ALA A 225 5.12 -5.99 11.30
C ALA A 225 6.50 -6.14 10.66
N VAL A 226 6.53 -6.74 9.47
CA VAL A 226 7.75 -7.02 8.72
C VAL A 226 7.56 -6.62 7.27
N CYS A 227 8.53 -5.88 6.73
CA CYS A 227 8.60 -5.54 5.31
C CYS A 227 9.93 -6.02 4.72
N VAL A 228 9.87 -6.80 3.64
CA VAL A 228 11.05 -7.18 2.85
C VAL A 228 10.99 -6.44 1.52
N ALA A 229 12.03 -5.65 1.25
CA ALA A 229 12.08 -4.87 0.04
C ALA A 229 13.46 -4.88 -0.63
N SER A 230 13.45 -4.65 -1.93
CA SER A 230 14.65 -4.49 -2.75
C SER A 230 14.58 -3.21 -3.58
N PHE A 231 15.74 -2.68 -3.92
CA PHE A 231 15.86 -1.48 -4.76
C PHE A 231 16.62 -1.81 -6.04
N ALA A 232 16.09 -1.38 -7.18
CA ALA A 232 16.77 -1.39 -8.46
C ALA A 232 16.18 -0.34 -9.40
N ASN A 233 17.02 0.32 -10.21
CA ASN A 233 16.62 1.23 -11.29
C ASN A 233 15.64 2.34 -10.87
N GLY A 234 15.67 2.78 -9.61
CA GLY A 234 14.78 3.82 -9.08
C GLY A 234 13.39 3.32 -8.69
N TYR A 235 13.17 2.02 -8.68
CA TYR A 235 11.99 1.37 -8.13
C TYR A 235 12.30 0.71 -6.79
N ILE A 236 11.33 0.74 -5.88
CA ILE A 236 11.32 -0.05 -4.65
C ILE A 236 10.37 -1.22 -4.86
N PHE A 237 10.87 -2.43 -4.72
CA PHE A 237 10.10 -3.67 -4.86
C PHE A 237 9.81 -4.26 -3.49
N ILE A 238 8.53 -4.25 -3.10
CA ILE A 238 8.06 -4.87 -1.87
C ILE A 238 7.73 -6.34 -2.15
N HIS A 239 8.55 -7.23 -1.62
CA HIS A 239 8.36 -8.67 -1.73
C HIS A 239 7.30 -9.17 -0.76
N GLU A 240 7.41 -8.74 0.51
CA GLU A 240 6.51 -9.14 1.59
C GLU A 240 6.19 -7.94 2.49
N LEU A 241 4.93 -7.87 2.91
CA LEU A 241 4.45 -6.97 3.96
C LEU A 241 3.52 -7.77 4.85
N LEU A 242 4.01 -8.17 6.02
CA LEU A 242 3.38 -9.16 6.89
C LEU A 242 3.24 -8.65 8.32
N GLY A 243 2.21 -9.12 9.03
CA GLY A 243 2.05 -8.92 10.45
C GLY A 243 1.98 -10.29 11.17
N TYR A 244 2.72 -10.42 12.25
CA TYR A 244 2.76 -11.62 13.08
C TYR A 244 2.28 -11.31 14.50
N PRO A 245 1.19 -11.90 14.96
CA PRO A 245 0.81 -11.82 16.38
C PRO A 245 1.80 -12.58 17.24
N GLY A 246 2.00 -12.15 18.48
CA GLY A 246 2.83 -12.83 19.46
C GLY A 246 4.18 -12.17 19.77
N GLY A 247 4.44 -10.97 19.24
CA GLY A 247 5.57 -10.12 19.61
C GLY A 247 6.93 -10.81 19.50
N TYR A 248 7.59 -11.00 20.64
CA TYR A 248 8.93 -11.62 20.71
C TYR A 248 8.92 -13.13 21.00
N GLU A 249 7.80 -13.82 20.75
CA GLU A 249 7.75 -15.28 20.85
C GLU A 249 8.75 -15.94 19.89
N LYS A 250 9.36 -17.05 20.34
CA LYS A 250 10.34 -17.79 19.54
C LYS A 250 9.81 -18.18 18.15
N GLY A 251 8.49 -18.43 18.05
CA GLY A 251 7.81 -18.74 16.78
C GLY A 251 7.87 -17.58 15.80
N VAL A 252 7.64 -16.36 16.25
CA VAL A 252 7.70 -15.13 15.44
C VAL A 252 9.13 -14.85 15.00
N LEU A 253 10.10 -14.92 15.93
CA LEU A 253 11.52 -14.72 15.62
C LEU A 253 12.03 -15.72 14.55
N LYS A 254 11.60 -16.99 14.64
CA LYS A 254 11.93 -18.00 13.61
C LYS A 254 11.29 -17.70 12.25
N LYS A 255 10.06 -17.18 12.22
CA LYS A 255 9.41 -16.79 10.95
C LYS A 255 10.19 -15.65 10.28
N ILE A 256 10.61 -14.64 11.07
CA ILE A 256 11.45 -13.53 10.59
C ILE A 256 12.79 -14.04 10.06
N GLY A 257 13.45 -14.96 10.80
CA GLY A 257 14.71 -15.57 10.35
C GLY A 257 14.56 -16.36 9.06
N ARG A 258 13.50 -17.14 8.90
CA ARG A 258 13.21 -17.88 7.66
C ARG A 258 12.94 -16.93 6.50
N LEU A 259 12.14 -15.89 6.71
CA LEU A 259 11.88 -14.88 5.69
C LEU A 259 13.17 -14.19 5.24
N ALA A 260 14.07 -13.86 6.18
CA ALA A 260 15.39 -13.30 5.87
C ALA A 260 16.26 -14.26 5.04
N HIS A 261 16.20 -15.55 5.34
CA HIS A 261 16.90 -16.60 4.58
C HIS A 261 16.33 -16.73 3.16
N ASP A 262 15.01 -16.86 3.03
CA ASP A 262 14.33 -17.14 1.76
C ASP A 262 14.53 -16.00 0.75
N TYR A 263 14.61 -14.76 1.24
CA TYR A 263 14.91 -13.59 0.41
C TYR A 263 16.40 -13.19 0.42
N ASN A 264 17.29 -13.99 0.98
CA ASN A 264 18.73 -13.69 1.06
C ASN A 264 19.03 -12.26 1.58
N VAL A 265 18.30 -11.85 2.62
CA VAL A 265 18.47 -10.54 3.26
C VAL A 265 19.81 -10.47 3.97
N LYS A 266 20.55 -9.36 3.79
CA LYS A 266 21.86 -9.13 4.45
C LYS A 266 21.78 -8.11 5.57
N GLN A 267 20.71 -7.31 5.61
CA GLN A 267 20.51 -6.28 6.62
C GLN A 267 19.07 -6.31 7.11
N ILE A 268 18.90 -6.46 8.42
CA ILE A 268 17.61 -6.37 9.13
C ILE A 268 17.66 -5.12 9.99
N ARG A 269 16.68 -4.26 9.85
CA ARG A 269 16.51 -3.06 10.66
C ARG A 269 15.31 -3.20 11.58
N VAL A 270 15.52 -3.02 12.86
CA VAL A 270 14.50 -3.22 13.90
C VAL A 270 14.21 -1.88 14.57
N GLU A 271 12.92 -1.51 14.65
CA GLU A 271 12.52 -0.29 15.34
C GLU A 271 12.74 -0.43 16.86
N SER A 272 13.45 0.52 17.46
CA SER A 272 13.77 0.49 18.88
C SER A 272 12.80 1.34 19.69
N ASN A 273 11.54 0.93 19.76
CA ASN A 273 10.50 1.62 20.53
C ASN A 273 10.43 1.17 21.99
N PHE A 274 10.91 -0.04 22.31
CA PHE A 274 10.85 -0.62 23.64
C PHE A 274 12.18 -1.31 24.03
N GLY A 275 12.76 -0.88 25.16
CA GLY A 275 13.72 -1.67 25.93
C GLY A 275 15.09 -1.84 25.29
N ASP A 276 15.77 -0.72 24.94
CA ASP A 276 17.22 -0.68 24.64
C ASP A 276 17.79 -1.94 23.98
N ALA A 277 17.52 -2.11 22.66
CA ALA A 277 18.05 -3.21 21.85
C ALA A 277 17.55 -4.63 22.19
N MET A 278 16.62 -4.81 23.12
CA MET A 278 16.19 -6.15 23.56
C MET A 278 15.71 -7.03 22.40
N TYR A 279 14.92 -6.47 21.47
CA TYR A 279 14.41 -7.24 20.35
C TYR A 279 15.53 -7.69 19.40
N CYS A 280 16.49 -6.81 19.12
CA CYS A 280 17.69 -7.16 18.34
C CYS A 280 18.51 -8.27 19.01
N GLN A 281 18.66 -8.21 20.33
CA GLN A 281 19.39 -9.24 21.09
C GLN A 281 18.68 -10.60 21.06
N LEU A 282 17.34 -10.63 21.03
CA LEU A 282 16.57 -11.86 20.91
C LEU A 282 16.55 -12.39 19.46
N LEU A 283 16.49 -11.50 18.48
CA LEU A 283 16.41 -11.86 17.07
C LEU A 283 17.75 -12.34 16.51
N LEU A 284 18.86 -11.67 16.88
CA LEU A 284 20.18 -11.92 16.33
C LEU A 284 20.62 -13.41 16.41
N PRO A 285 20.55 -14.12 17.56
CA PRO A 285 20.96 -15.51 17.60
C PRO A 285 20.08 -16.42 16.72
N VAL A 286 18.80 -16.13 16.58
CA VAL A 286 17.89 -16.90 15.74
C VAL A 286 18.20 -16.71 14.26
N VAL A 287 18.47 -15.47 13.85
CA VAL A 287 18.84 -15.13 12.46
C VAL A 287 20.23 -15.70 12.12
N MET A 288 21.18 -15.64 13.04
CA MET A 288 22.51 -16.23 12.86
C MET A 288 22.45 -17.76 12.68
N GLU A 289 21.58 -18.43 13.45
CA GLU A 289 21.35 -19.87 13.31
C GLU A 289 20.80 -20.26 11.92
N ILE A 290 19.89 -19.44 11.35
CA ILE A 290 19.16 -19.74 10.11
C ILE A 290 19.90 -19.23 8.87
N CYS A 291 20.42 -18.02 8.90
CA CYS A 291 20.95 -17.28 7.73
C CYS A 291 22.50 -17.18 7.74
N GLY A 292 23.16 -17.43 8.85
CA GLY A 292 24.60 -17.19 9.02
C GLY A 292 24.89 -15.70 9.20
N HIS A 293 25.47 -15.03 8.20
CA HIS A 293 25.90 -13.63 8.32
C HIS A 293 24.83 -12.65 7.86
N VAL A 294 24.10 -12.06 8.80
CA VAL A 294 23.13 -10.98 8.57
C VAL A 294 23.37 -9.87 9.62
N ALA A 295 23.42 -8.63 9.19
CA ALA A 295 23.50 -7.48 10.09
C ALA A 295 22.10 -7.22 10.68
N VAL A 296 22.00 -7.13 12.00
CA VAL A 296 20.78 -6.71 12.71
C VAL A 296 21.06 -5.39 13.40
N GLU A 297 20.40 -4.34 12.96
CA GLU A 297 20.64 -2.96 13.40
C GLU A 297 19.35 -2.32 13.88
N GLU A 298 19.48 -1.46 14.90
CA GLU A 298 18.37 -0.63 15.36
C GLU A 298 18.19 0.61 14.50
N TYR A 299 16.95 1.06 14.38
CA TYR A 299 16.65 2.40 13.93
C TYR A 299 15.62 3.06 14.86
N ARG A 300 15.65 4.39 14.92
CA ARG A 300 14.73 5.19 15.75
C ARG A 300 14.04 6.24 14.90
N VAL A 301 12.77 6.42 15.16
CA VAL A 301 11.97 7.45 14.52
C VAL A 301 11.45 8.44 15.55
N LYS A 302 11.51 9.73 15.23
CA LYS A 302 11.18 10.81 16.18
C LYS A 302 9.97 11.68 15.75
N ALA A 303 9.42 11.49 14.57
CA ALA A 303 8.31 12.32 14.04
C ALA A 303 6.94 11.74 14.37
N MET A 304 5.88 12.55 14.20
CA MET A 304 4.50 12.08 14.28
C MET A 304 4.27 10.99 13.22
N LYS A 305 3.76 9.85 13.67
CA LYS A 305 3.70 8.59 12.89
C LYS A 305 2.94 8.75 11.58
N GLU A 306 1.70 9.22 11.66
CA GLU A 306 0.80 9.32 10.51
C GLU A 306 1.36 10.25 9.42
N ARG A 307 1.81 11.45 9.81
CA ARG A 307 2.39 12.42 8.88
C ARG A 307 3.64 11.87 8.19
N ARG A 308 4.52 11.25 8.95
CA ARG A 308 5.72 10.62 8.43
C ARG A 308 5.42 9.52 7.41
N CYS A 309 4.44 8.65 7.69
CA CYS A 309 4.04 7.59 6.76
C CYS A 309 3.55 8.19 5.44
N ILE A 310 2.73 9.24 5.50
CA ILE A 310 2.24 9.95 4.32
C ILE A 310 3.41 10.59 3.56
N ASP A 311 4.24 11.38 4.25
CA ASP A 311 5.36 12.09 3.63
C ASP A 311 6.37 11.13 2.94
N ALA A 312 6.54 9.92 3.48
CA ALA A 312 7.41 8.90 2.89
C ALA A 312 6.75 8.17 1.70
N LEU A 313 5.48 7.83 1.79
CA LEU A 313 4.81 6.96 0.81
C LEU A 313 4.19 7.73 -0.36
N GLU A 314 3.57 8.88 -0.12
CA GLU A 314 2.85 9.65 -1.14
C GLU A 314 3.71 10.00 -2.35
N PRO A 315 4.94 10.55 -2.21
CA PRO A 315 5.76 10.89 -3.38
C PRO A 315 6.17 9.68 -4.21
N VAL A 316 6.44 8.55 -3.55
CA VAL A 316 6.91 7.33 -4.20
C VAL A 316 5.77 6.61 -4.90
N MET A 317 4.59 6.58 -4.30
CA MET A 317 3.37 6.05 -4.89
C MET A 317 2.91 6.93 -6.06
N ALA A 318 2.75 8.24 -5.86
CA ALA A 318 2.32 9.18 -6.89
C ALA A 318 3.26 9.23 -8.11
N SER A 319 4.56 8.96 -7.92
CA SER A 319 5.52 8.83 -9.02
C SER A 319 5.57 7.42 -9.64
N HIS A 320 4.73 6.49 -9.19
CA HIS A 320 4.68 5.08 -9.63
C HIS A 320 6.02 4.37 -9.53
N ARG A 321 6.73 4.55 -8.40
CA ARG A 321 8.01 3.90 -8.12
C ARG A 321 7.95 2.83 -7.04
N LEU A 322 6.78 2.69 -6.38
CA LEU A 322 6.53 1.62 -5.43
C LEU A 322 5.89 0.43 -6.15
N VAL A 323 6.66 -0.64 -6.27
CA VAL A 323 6.22 -1.90 -6.86
C VAL A 323 5.93 -2.88 -5.73
N MET A 324 4.74 -3.45 -5.71
CA MET A 324 4.33 -4.36 -4.65
C MET A 324 3.96 -5.73 -5.23
N ASP A 325 4.38 -6.80 -4.53
CA ASP A 325 4.00 -8.16 -4.91
C ASP A 325 2.48 -8.34 -4.78
N ARG A 326 1.88 -9.04 -5.73
CA ARG A 326 0.44 -9.33 -5.78
C ARG A 326 -0.06 -9.94 -4.47
N ARG A 327 0.70 -10.86 -3.85
CA ARG A 327 0.32 -11.52 -2.59
C ARG A 327 0.24 -10.53 -1.44
N ALA A 328 1.14 -9.55 -1.39
CA ALA A 328 1.13 -8.51 -0.38
C ALA A 328 -0.07 -7.57 -0.55
N VAL A 329 -0.40 -7.19 -1.79
CA VAL A 329 -1.58 -6.35 -2.07
C VAL A 329 -2.89 -7.08 -1.82
N CYS A 330 -2.98 -8.39 -2.04
CA CYS A 330 -4.19 -9.17 -1.75
C CYS A 330 -4.54 -9.26 -0.26
N GLN A 331 -3.65 -8.87 0.65
CA GLN A 331 -3.96 -8.85 2.08
C GLN A 331 -4.83 -7.64 2.43
N GLU A 332 -5.97 -7.91 3.05
CA GLU A 332 -6.96 -6.91 3.46
C GLU A 332 -6.34 -5.82 4.33
N GLU A 333 -5.57 -6.20 5.37
CA GLU A 333 -4.93 -5.27 6.30
C GLU A 333 -3.93 -4.34 5.61
N ASN A 334 -3.16 -4.82 4.63
CA ASN A 334 -2.23 -4.00 3.89
C ASN A 334 -2.96 -2.90 3.11
N GLN A 335 -4.03 -3.26 2.38
CA GLN A 335 -4.83 -2.27 1.66
C GLN A 335 -5.47 -1.25 2.60
N LYS A 336 -6.08 -1.72 3.71
CA LYS A 336 -6.75 -0.85 4.67
C LYS A 336 -5.78 0.13 5.32
N GLN A 337 -4.64 -0.34 5.80
CA GLN A 337 -3.68 0.52 6.47
C GLN A 337 -3.05 1.54 5.50
N ILE A 338 -2.70 1.14 4.27
CA ILE A 338 -2.16 2.04 3.26
C ILE A 338 -3.18 3.11 2.87
N THR A 339 -4.42 2.72 2.54
CA THR A 339 -5.38 3.66 1.95
C THR A 339 -6.16 4.49 2.94
N ARG A 340 -6.17 4.14 4.24
CA ARG A 340 -6.98 4.82 5.26
C ARG A 340 -6.17 5.65 6.25
N ILE A 341 -4.86 5.77 6.02
CA ILE A 341 -4.03 6.69 6.79
C ILE A 341 -4.26 8.13 6.35
N PHE A 342 -4.34 9.05 7.30
CA PHE A 342 -4.45 10.49 7.06
C PHE A 342 -3.79 11.28 8.19
N ASP A 343 -3.54 12.57 7.97
CA ASP A 343 -2.75 13.44 8.85
C ASP A 343 -3.48 13.80 10.16
N LYS A 344 -3.82 12.77 10.96
CA LYS A 344 -4.38 12.92 12.29
C LYS A 344 -4.02 11.74 13.17
N ARG A 345 -3.60 12.04 14.40
CA ARG A 345 -3.22 11.02 15.37
C ARG A 345 -4.37 10.05 15.65
N GLY A 346 -4.08 8.73 15.56
CA GLY A 346 -5.07 7.67 15.75
C GLY A 346 -6.01 7.53 14.56
N ALA A 347 -5.55 7.85 13.35
CA ALA A 347 -6.27 7.65 12.10
C ALA A 347 -6.70 6.19 11.92
N LEU A 348 -5.81 5.27 12.24
CA LEU A 348 -6.00 3.82 12.11
C LEU A 348 -6.10 3.15 13.50
N PRO A 349 -6.87 2.05 13.62
CA PRO A 349 -6.88 1.22 14.83
C PRO A 349 -5.58 0.42 14.98
N LYS A 350 -5.01 -0.01 13.85
CA LYS A 350 -3.70 -0.67 13.70
C LYS A 350 -2.97 -0.02 12.54
N ASP A 351 -1.73 0.33 12.72
CA ASP A 351 -0.91 1.04 11.74
C ASP A 351 0.50 0.44 11.56
N ASP A 352 0.77 -0.71 12.20
CA ASP A 352 2.09 -1.32 12.24
C ASP A 352 2.64 -1.64 10.84
N ARG A 353 1.79 -2.11 9.92
CA ARG A 353 2.21 -2.48 8.56
C ARG A 353 2.51 -1.26 7.69
N VAL A 354 1.70 -0.22 7.75
CA VAL A 354 1.98 1.01 6.98
C VAL A 354 3.19 1.74 7.56
N ASP A 355 3.43 1.63 8.86
CA ASP A 355 4.59 2.22 9.51
C ASP A 355 5.90 1.55 9.07
N VAL A 356 5.97 0.22 9.15
CA VAL A 356 7.15 -0.53 8.68
C VAL A 356 7.36 -0.36 7.17
N LEU A 357 6.29 -0.24 6.37
CA LEU A 357 6.38 0.06 4.94
C LEU A 357 7.01 1.44 4.71
N ALA A 358 6.53 2.47 5.40
CA ALA A 358 7.05 3.82 5.30
C ALA A 358 8.53 3.91 5.72
N ALA A 359 8.90 3.26 6.83
CA ALA A 359 10.28 3.15 7.26
C ALA A 359 11.18 2.47 6.22
N THR A 360 10.65 1.41 5.58
CA THR A 360 11.36 0.70 4.50
C THR A 360 11.58 1.59 3.28
N VAL A 361 10.55 2.33 2.85
CA VAL A 361 10.63 3.25 1.69
C VAL A 361 11.60 4.38 1.98
N SER A 362 11.58 4.96 3.18
CA SER A 362 12.51 6.01 3.59
C SER A 362 14.00 5.59 3.56
N HIS A 363 14.27 4.28 3.56
CA HIS A 363 15.64 3.77 3.41
C HIS A 363 16.34 4.24 2.12
N TRP A 364 15.56 4.47 1.06
CA TRP A 364 16.07 4.86 -0.26
C TRP A 364 15.61 6.26 -0.70
N GLU A 365 15.14 7.10 0.22
CA GLU A 365 14.62 8.45 -0.10
C GLU A 365 15.61 9.27 -0.93
N ASP A 366 16.89 9.28 -0.55
CA ASP A 366 17.96 9.99 -1.29
C ASP A 366 18.15 9.48 -2.72
N MET A 367 17.92 8.19 -2.94
CA MET A 367 18.09 7.54 -4.25
C MET A 367 16.92 7.79 -5.20
N LEU A 368 15.74 8.05 -4.66
CA LEU A 368 14.52 8.32 -5.42
C LEU A 368 14.49 9.69 -6.10
N SER A 369 15.35 10.62 -5.67
CA SER A 369 15.48 11.93 -6.30
C SER A 369 16.05 11.90 -7.72
N THR A 370 16.64 10.76 -8.13
CA THR A 370 17.26 10.59 -9.45
C THR A 370 16.27 9.97 -10.45
N ASP A 371 16.32 10.45 -11.70
CA ASP A 371 15.51 9.93 -12.80
C ASP A 371 15.82 8.44 -13.09
N VAL A 372 14.78 7.64 -13.39
CA VAL A 372 14.88 6.19 -13.65
C VAL A 372 15.81 5.89 -14.82
N ASP A 373 15.71 6.63 -15.92
CA ASP A 373 16.54 6.37 -17.10
C ASP A 373 18.03 6.69 -16.84
N VAL A 374 18.31 7.65 -15.95
CA VAL A 374 19.67 7.95 -15.50
C VAL A 374 20.21 6.81 -14.62
N LEU A 375 19.40 6.28 -13.73
CA LEU A 375 19.78 5.15 -12.88
C LEU A 375 20.02 3.87 -13.70
N ILE A 376 19.17 3.56 -14.67
CA ILE A 376 19.36 2.43 -15.60
C ILE A 376 20.70 2.57 -16.35
N ARG A 377 21.02 3.75 -16.87
CA ARG A 377 22.30 4.00 -17.56
C ARG A 377 23.49 3.80 -16.63
N ARG A 378 23.44 4.34 -15.40
CA ARG A 378 24.51 4.17 -14.40
C ARG A 378 24.71 2.72 -14.02
N ASN A 379 23.63 1.96 -13.81
CA ASN A 379 23.72 0.53 -13.48
C ASN A 379 24.37 -0.26 -14.63
N LYS A 380 23.93 -0.06 -15.88
CA LYS A 380 24.55 -0.70 -17.06
C LYS A 380 26.02 -0.34 -17.22
N GLU A 381 26.41 0.89 -16.93
CA GLU A 381 27.79 1.30 -16.98
C GLU A 381 28.64 0.68 -15.86
N SER A 382 28.09 0.62 -14.63
CA SER A 382 28.70 -0.07 -13.51
C SER A 382 28.90 -1.57 -13.76
N GLU A 383 27.89 -2.26 -14.31
CA GLU A 383 27.97 -3.67 -14.71
C GLU A 383 29.06 -3.89 -15.76
N ARG A 384 29.12 -3.04 -16.80
CA ARG A 384 30.18 -3.08 -17.81
C ARG A 384 31.55 -2.90 -17.19
N GLN A 385 31.72 -1.94 -16.29
CA GLN A 385 32.98 -1.71 -15.59
C GLN A 385 33.37 -2.90 -14.69
N ALA A 386 32.41 -3.52 -14.00
CA ALA A 386 32.63 -4.73 -13.21
C ALA A 386 33.09 -5.91 -14.08
N ILE A 387 32.45 -6.13 -15.22
CA ILE A 387 32.84 -7.15 -16.20
C ILE A 387 34.26 -6.89 -16.73
N VAL A 388 34.57 -5.64 -17.10
CA VAL A 388 35.93 -5.25 -17.55
C VAL A 388 36.96 -5.46 -16.44
N LYS A 389 36.65 -5.09 -15.21
CA LYS A 389 37.54 -5.29 -14.05
C LYS A 389 37.78 -6.76 -13.76
N THR A 390 36.76 -7.60 -13.84
CA THR A 390 36.88 -9.07 -13.69
C THR A 390 37.72 -9.66 -14.83
N TRP A 391 37.51 -9.18 -16.05
CA TRP A 391 38.28 -9.60 -17.22
C TRP A 391 39.75 -9.20 -17.10
N LEU A 392 40.07 -8.00 -16.60
CA LEU A 392 41.44 -7.52 -16.38
C LEU A 392 42.17 -8.25 -15.24
N ASN A 393 41.43 -8.70 -14.21
CA ASN A 393 41.96 -9.41 -13.03
C ASN A 393 42.13 -10.93 -13.29
N ASP A 394 41.67 -11.45 -14.43
CA ASP A 394 41.91 -12.86 -14.83
C ASP A 394 43.38 -13.05 -15.19
N ASP A 395 44.17 -13.61 -14.27
CA ASP A 395 45.62 -13.83 -14.40
C ASP A 395 46.04 -14.53 -15.69
N ARG A 396 45.20 -15.41 -16.27
CA ARG A 396 45.48 -16.06 -17.55
C ARG A 396 45.42 -15.07 -18.72
N ARG A 397 44.48 -14.12 -18.68
CA ARG A 397 44.30 -13.12 -19.74
C ARG A 397 45.32 -11.98 -19.62
N MET A 398 45.68 -11.60 -18.40
CA MET A 398 46.76 -10.60 -18.17
C MET A 398 48.11 -11.10 -18.69
N ARG A 399 48.42 -12.37 -18.54
CA ARG A 399 49.66 -12.95 -19.13
C ARG A 399 49.65 -12.95 -20.65
N LEU A 400 48.50 -13.23 -21.28
CA LEU A 400 48.35 -13.15 -22.73
C LEU A 400 48.47 -11.69 -23.24
N PHE A 401 47.88 -10.76 -22.53
CA PHE A 401 47.93 -9.32 -22.86
C PHE A 401 49.35 -8.74 -22.65
N SER A 402 50.02 -9.07 -21.55
CA SER A 402 51.39 -8.65 -21.28
C SER A 402 52.40 -9.22 -22.31
N ASN A 403 52.19 -10.47 -22.74
CA ASN A 403 53.05 -11.09 -23.78
C ASN A 403 52.80 -10.49 -25.18
N GLN A 404 51.56 -10.09 -25.50
CA GLN A 404 51.26 -9.40 -26.78
C GLN A 404 51.82 -7.96 -26.77
N VAL A 405 51.69 -7.23 -25.66
CA VAL A 405 52.18 -5.87 -25.54
C VAL A 405 53.72 -5.87 -25.47
N SER A 406 54.33 -6.81 -24.77
CA SER A 406 55.79 -6.96 -24.74
C SER A 406 56.37 -7.33 -26.13
N GLY A 407 55.69 -8.17 -26.89
CA GLY A 407 56.08 -8.48 -28.25
C GLY A 407 55.93 -7.30 -29.22
N ALA A 408 55.00 -6.38 -28.96
CA ALA A 408 54.80 -5.17 -29.76
C ALA A 408 55.77 -4.01 -29.42
N ILE A 409 56.29 -3.96 -28.21
CA ILE A 409 57.23 -2.92 -27.72
C ILE A 409 58.70 -3.30 -27.97
N LEU A 410 59.00 -4.59 -27.99
CA LEU A 410 60.35 -5.09 -28.33
C LEU A 410 60.37 -5.59 -29.80
N GLY A 411 60.12 -4.66 -30.73
CA GLY A 411 60.27 -4.93 -32.15
C GLY A 411 61.71 -5.25 -32.51
N GLU A 412 62.12 -6.52 -32.53
CA GLU A 412 63.31 -6.95 -33.27
C GLU A 412 63.05 -6.69 -34.76
N PRO A 413 64.02 -6.10 -35.48
CA PRO A 413 63.89 -5.86 -36.90
C PRO A 413 63.86 -7.21 -37.63
N GLN A 414 62.76 -7.56 -38.26
CA GLN A 414 62.67 -8.72 -39.12
C GLN A 414 63.66 -8.57 -40.29
N ARG A 415 64.72 -9.38 -40.30
CA ARG A 415 65.56 -9.58 -41.48
C ARG A 415 64.64 -9.97 -42.64
N GLN A 416 64.57 -9.11 -43.66
CA GLN A 416 64.00 -9.44 -44.98
C GLN A 416 64.72 -10.60 -45.56
N LYS A 417 64.13 -11.77 -45.66
CA LYS A 417 64.53 -12.84 -46.54
C LYS A 417 63.99 -12.53 -47.90
N ASN A 418 64.90 -12.16 -48.83
CA ASN A 418 64.70 -12.06 -50.26
C ASN A 418 64.19 -13.42 -50.80
N ASN A 419 62.97 -13.54 -51.19
CA ASN A 419 62.48 -14.64 -52.03
C ASN A 419 62.29 -14.11 -53.42
N LYS A 420 63.25 -14.61 -54.26
CA LYS A 420 63.18 -14.45 -55.72
C LYS A 420 61.87 -15.05 -56.25
N TRP A 421 61.14 -14.26 -56.95
CA TRP A 421 60.04 -14.72 -57.81
C TRP A 421 60.58 -15.29 -59.08
N THR A 422 60.42 -16.59 -59.33
CA THR A 422 60.49 -17.20 -60.62
C THR A 422 59.13 -17.24 -61.27
N THR A 423 59.02 -16.48 -62.33
CA THR A 423 57.91 -16.51 -63.28
C THR A 423 57.85 -17.85 -63.97
N ARG A 424 56.70 -18.51 -63.90
CA ARG A 424 56.28 -19.46 -64.98
C ARG A 424 54.77 -19.33 -65.14
N GLY A 425 54.46 -18.82 -66.32
CA GLY A 425 53.12 -18.73 -66.79
C GLY A 425 52.55 -20.12 -67.18
N ARG A 426 51.22 -20.16 -67.17
CA ARG A 426 50.45 -20.87 -68.22
C ARG A 426 48.98 -20.40 -68.17
N ARG A 427 48.58 -20.10 -69.35
CA ARG A 427 47.26 -19.78 -69.88
C ARG A 427 46.28 -20.95 -69.74
N ILE A 428 44.98 -20.56 -69.96
CA ILE A 428 43.88 -21.35 -70.55
C ILE A 428 43.05 -22.12 -69.51
N LEU A 429 41.77 -21.90 -69.31
CA LEU A 429 40.58 -21.52 -70.09
C LEU A 429 39.57 -20.86 -69.14
#